data_49addf38c15b7266ab7c7aa9dff8f8cf
#
_entry.id   49addf38c15b7266ab7c7aa9dff8f8cf
#
_cell.length_a   1.000
_cell.length_b   1.000
_cell.length_c   1.000
_cell.angle_alpha   90.00
_cell.angle_beta   90.00
_cell.angle_gamma   90.00
#
_symmetry.space_group_name_H-M   'P 1'
#
loop_
_entity.id
_entity.type
_entity.pdbx_description
1 polymer ?
#
loop_
_entity_poly.entity_id
_entity_poly.type
_entity_poly.pdbx_seq_one_letter_code
_entity_poly.pdbx_strand_id
1 'polypeptide(L)'
;MTLLLKMDWVVEKDVFEENEQQLVEILGDRLSWVSYGINGPTFSKSPVTDYIFYGTHTLGRRLQKSKGPKAICWLYDKVYDCNYYLPFFGGYALNNPHLFVEAGTFSLLRASLGHPAMFIKQNSGYKTFTGVVVDSEVPTDLYRDELLMLAPVKPVELEWRFVISKGSVLTQSPYGDILESGPRMEEAKEFAKSVIPEDYDPAPLWTLDVCRSEGSYKVVEVNSLLSAGWYNCDIAKIVEAVDEHN
;
A
#
# COMPACT_ATOMS: atom_id res chain seq x y z
N MET A 1 4.58 -34.73 7.57
CA MET A 1 4.63 -33.64 6.57
C MET A 1 3.19 -33.27 6.28
N THR A 2 2.69 -32.23 6.96
CA THR A 2 1.32 -31.74 6.76
C THR A 2 1.31 -31.04 5.41
N LEU A 3 0.57 -31.55 4.45
CA LEU A 3 0.29 -30.81 3.22
C LEU A 3 -0.46 -29.51 3.63
N LEU A 4 0.23 -28.39 3.60
CA LEU A 4 -0.43 -27.08 3.67
C LEU A 4 -1.38 -26.99 2.48
N LEU A 5 -2.68 -26.99 2.77
CA LEU A 5 -3.70 -26.76 1.75
C LEU A 5 -3.53 -25.34 1.24
N LYS A 6 -3.04 -25.19 0.02
CA LYS A 6 -2.90 -23.89 -0.63
C LYS A 6 -4.28 -23.28 -0.84
N MET A 7 -4.45 -22.02 -0.44
CA MET A 7 -5.73 -21.33 -0.55
C MET A 7 -6.03 -20.90 -1.99
N ASP A 8 -7.32 -20.78 -2.29
CA ASP A 8 -7.78 -20.13 -3.51
C ASP A 8 -7.53 -18.61 -3.46
N TRP A 9 -7.32 -18.03 -4.62
CA TRP A 9 -7.13 -16.59 -4.80
C TRP A 9 -8.28 -16.00 -5.60
N VAL A 10 -8.76 -14.86 -5.13
CA VAL A 10 -9.73 -14.02 -5.83
C VAL A 10 -9.08 -12.68 -6.10
N VAL A 11 -8.88 -12.35 -7.37
CA VAL A 11 -8.22 -11.13 -7.80
C VAL A 11 -9.24 -10.20 -8.44
N GLU A 12 -9.21 -8.91 -8.04
CA GLU A 12 -10.06 -7.89 -8.64
C GLU A 12 -9.53 -7.58 -10.05
N LYS A 13 -10.41 -7.78 -11.05
CA LYS A 13 -10.04 -7.65 -12.45
C LYS A 13 -9.79 -6.19 -12.82
N ASP A 14 -8.83 -5.96 -13.72
CA ASP A 14 -8.50 -4.66 -14.32
C ASP A 14 -8.03 -3.60 -13.29
N VAL A 15 -7.48 -4.05 -12.12
CA VAL A 15 -6.96 -3.16 -11.07
C VAL A 15 -5.43 -3.14 -11.06
N PHE A 16 -4.80 -4.30 -11.16
CA PHE A 16 -3.33 -4.48 -11.19
C PHE A 16 -2.96 -5.29 -12.43
N GLU A 17 -3.28 -4.75 -13.60
CA GLU A 17 -3.14 -5.42 -14.90
C GLU A 17 -1.71 -5.94 -15.15
N GLU A 18 -0.70 -5.23 -14.66
CA GLU A 18 0.71 -5.60 -14.78
C GLU A 18 1.04 -6.96 -14.15
N ASN A 19 0.23 -7.40 -13.18
CA ASN A 19 0.46 -8.66 -12.46
C ASN A 19 -0.44 -9.81 -12.93
N GLU A 20 -1.48 -9.53 -13.71
CA GLU A 20 -2.52 -10.51 -14.05
C GLU A 20 -1.98 -11.74 -14.77
N GLN A 21 -1.13 -11.55 -15.79
CA GLN A 21 -0.59 -12.67 -16.55
C GLN A 21 0.26 -13.61 -15.69
N GLN A 22 1.14 -13.07 -14.86
CA GLN A 22 1.97 -13.87 -13.98
C GLN A 22 1.15 -14.59 -12.91
N LEU A 23 0.08 -13.96 -12.38
CA LEU A 23 -0.83 -14.60 -11.44
C LEU A 23 -1.57 -15.79 -12.09
N VAL A 24 -2.00 -15.68 -13.35
CA VAL A 24 -2.59 -16.80 -14.10
C VAL A 24 -1.61 -17.98 -14.19
N GLU A 25 -0.36 -17.70 -14.56
CA GLU A 25 0.68 -18.73 -14.71
C GLU A 25 1.02 -19.42 -13.38
N ILE A 26 1.09 -18.67 -12.27
CA ILE A 26 1.50 -19.20 -10.97
C ILE A 26 0.34 -19.90 -10.24
N LEU A 27 -0.85 -19.32 -10.25
CA LEU A 27 -1.98 -19.81 -9.47
C LEU A 27 -2.83 -20.86 -10.20
N GLY A 28 -2.89 -20.80 -11.55
CA GLY A 28 -3.66 -21.77 -12.36
C GLY A 28 -5.13 -21.87 -11.88
N ASP A 29 -5.55 -23.10 -11.56
CA ASP A 29 -6.93 -23.39 -11.14
C ASP A 29 -7.33 -22.79 -9.79
N ARG A 30 -6.36 -22.31 -9.00
CA ARG A 30 -6.61 -21.60 -7.73
C ARG A 30 -7.03 -20.15 -7.92
N LEU A 31 -6.90 -19.60 -9.14
CA LEU A 31 -7.23 -18.22 -9.45
C LEU A 31 -8.71 -18.08 -9.84
N SER A 32 -9.35 -17.11 -9.25
CA SER A 32 -10.67 -16.59 -9.67
C SER A 32 -10.62 -15.09 -9.82
N TRP A 33 -11.45 -14.57 -10.68
CA TRP A 33 -11.59 -13.12 -10.87
C TRP A 33 -12.85 -12.61 -10.23
N VAL A 34 -12.80 -11.38 -9.72
CA VAL A 34 -13.99 -10.65 -9.26
C VAL A 34 -14.03 -9.28 -9.91
N SER A 35 -15.20 -8.89 -10.38
CA SER A 35 -15.51 -7.52 -10.84
C SER A 35 -16.61 -6.95 -9.96
N TYR A 36 -16.60 -5.64 -9.74
CA TYR A 36 -17.62 -4.97 -8.95
C TYR A 36 -18.50 -4.09 -9.84
N GLY A 37 -19.78 -4.40 -9.89
CA GLY A 37 -20.78 -3.65 -10.65
C GLY A 37 -21.92 -3.12 -9.78
N ILE A 38 -22.94 -2.54 -10.42
CA ILE A 38 -24.13 -1.97 -9.76
C ILE A 38 -24.86 -3.00 -8.87
N ASN A 39 -24.85 -4.27 -9.28
CA ASN A 39 -25.50 -5.36 -8.55
C ASN A 39 -24.59 -6.03 -7.50
N GLY A 40 -23.42 -5.50 -7.24
CA GLY A 40 -22.43 -6.06 -6.32
C GLY A 40 -21.30 -6.85 -7.01
N PRO A 41 -20.56 -7.67 -6.24
CA PRO A 41 -19.44 -8.43 -6.77
C PRO A 41 -19.94 -9.60 -7.65
N THR A 42 -19.28 -9.77 -8.80
CA THR A 42 -19.50 -10.90 -9.70
C THR A 42 -18.20 -11.68 -9.82
N PHE A 43 -18.24 -12.97 -9.47
CA PHE A 43 -17.08 -13.87 -9.49
C PHE A 43 -17.08 -14.71 -10.76
N SER A 44 -15.90 -14.92 -11.36
CA SER A 44 -15.74 -15.88 -12.46
C SER A 44 -15.98 -17.33 -11.99
N LYS A 45 -15.58 -17.61 -10.72
CA LYS A 45 -15.87 -18.85 -10.00
C LYS A 45 -16.11 -18.47 -8.54
N SER A 46 -17.31 -18.76 -8.03
CA SER A 46 -17.65 -18.43 -6.64
C SER A 46 -16.82 -19.24 -5.65
N PRO A 47 -16.15 -18.58 -4.69
CA PRO A 47 -15.38 -19.26 -3.66
C PRO A 47 -16.31 -20.08 -2.75
N VAL A 48 -15.88 -21.28 -2.36
CA VAL A 48 -16.62 -22.17 -1.45
C VAL A 48 -16.01 -22.21 -0.04
N THR A 49 -14.76 -21.77 0.11
CA THR A 49 -14.02 -21.64 1.36
C THR A 49 -13.45 -20.23 1.47
N ASP A 50 -12.89 -19.87 2.61
CA ASP A 50 -12.12 -18.62 2.76
C ASP A 50 -10.99 -18.59 1.74
N TYR A 51 -10.64 -17.40 1.27
CA TYR A 51 -9.75 -17.18 0.14
C TYR A 51 -8.88 -15.94 0.32
N ILE A 52 -7.73 -15.90 -0.35
CA ILE A 52 -6.90 -14.69 -0.45
C ILE A 52 -7.56 -13.74 -1.43
N PHE A 53 -7.73 -12.48 -1.04
CA PHE A 53 -8.21 -11.43 -1.93
C PHE A 53 -7.11 -10.44 -2.24
N TYR A 54 -6.83 -10.23 -3.54
CA TYR A 54 -5.93 -9.20 -4.05
C TYR A 54 -6.71 -8.22 -4.92
N GLY A 55 -6.74 -6.95 -4.52
CA GLY A 55 -7.53 -5.92 -5.19
C GLY A 55 -7.66 -4.64 -4.36
N THR A 56 -8.64 -3.81 -4.71
CA THR A 56 -8.87 -2.54 -4.02
C THR A 56 -9.28 -2.71 -2.55
N HIS A 57 -8.89 -1.76 -1.75
CA HIS A 57 -9.30 -1.66 -0.34
C HIS A 57 -10.83 -1.69 -0.18
N THR A 58 -11.52 -0.97 -1.08
CA THR A 58 -12.99 -0.87 -1.06
C THR A 58 -13.66 -2.21 -1.24
N LEU A 59 -13.24 -2.97 -2.25
CA LEU A 59 -13.85 -4.28 -2.52
C LEU A 59 -13.44 -5.30 -1.43
N GLY A 60 -12.17 -5.31 -1.01
CA GLY A 60 -11.69 -6.18 0.06
C GLY A 60 -12.52 -6.05 1.33
N ARG A 61 -12.76 -4.83 1.82
CA ARG A 61 -13.62 -4.59 3.01
C ARG A 61 -15.07 -5.05 2.83
N ARG A 62 -15.63 -4.92 1.64
CA ARG A 62 -16.98 -5.41 1.35
C ARG A 62 -17.04 -6.93 1.37
N LEU A 63 -16.03 -7.58 0.78
CA LEU A 63 -15.92 -9.04 0.75
C LEU A 63 -15.70 -9.63 2.15
N GLN A 64 -14.91 -8.98 3.01
CA GLN A 64 -14.75 -9.37 4.42
C GLN A 64 -16.06 -9.34 5.21
N LYS A 65 -16.96 -8.40 4.89
CA LYS A 65 -18.27 -8.24 5.55
C LYS A 65 -19.38 -9.09 4.91
N SER A 66 -19.12 -9.75 3.78
CA SER A 66 -20.11 -10.59 3.08
C SER A 66 -20.54 -11.79 3.91
N LYS A 67 -21.71 -12.35 3.58
CA LYS A 67 -22.11 -13.65 4.11
C LYS A 67 -21.43 -14.77 3.31
N GLY A 68 -20.92 -15.81 4.00
CA GLY A 68 -20.22 -16.93 3.37
C GLY A 68 -18.71 -16.88 3.53
N PRO A 69 -17.94 -17.45 2.57
CA PRO A 69 -16.49 -17.45 2.59
C PRO A 69 -15.89 -16.06 2.75
N LYS A 70 -14.82 -15.92 3.53
CA LYS A 70 -14.22 -14.64 3.87
C LYS A 70 -13.00 -14.35 3.02
N ALA A 71 -12.91 -13.10 2.59
CA ALA A 71 -11.70 -12.55 1.97
C ALA A 71 -10.62 -12.32 3.03
N ILE A 72 -9.45 -12.92 2.86
CA ILE A 72 -8.23 -12.63 3.60
C ILE A 72 -7.47 -11.59 2.79
N CYS A 73 -7.37 -10.38 3.29
CA CYS A 73 -6.72 -9.27 2.59
C CYS A 73 -5.89 -8.36 3.50
N TRP A 74 -5.72 -8.72 4.77
CA TRP A 74 -4.90 -8.00 5.78
C TRP A 74 -5.12 -6.48 5.79
N LEU A 75 -6.36 -6.06 5.58
CA LEU A 75 -6.79 -4.67 5.63
C LEU A 75 -7.13 -4.30 7.08
N TYR A 76 -6.11 -4.20 7.91
CA TYR A 76 -6.28 -3.83 9.30
C TYR A 76 -6.51 -2.33 9.45
N ASP A 77 -7.53 -1.97 10.22
CA ASP A 77 -7.82 -0.58 10.51
C ASP A 77 -6.68 0.04 11.33
N LYS A 78 -6.29 1.26 10.96
CA LYS A 78 -5.34 2.13 11.64
C LYS A 78 -3.86 1.81 11.49
N VAL A 79 -3.42 0.55 11.35
CA VAL A 79 -1.98 0.25 11.28
C VAL A 79 -1.29 0.88 10.06
N TYR A 80 -2.06 1.16 9.00
CA TYR A 80 -1.60 1.84 7.78
C TYR A 80 -1.93 3.34 7.77
N ASP A 81 -2.50 3.88 8.85
CA ASP A 81 -2.75 5.32 8.95
C ASP A 81 -1.43 6.07 9.18
N CYS A 82 -1.27 7.23 8.53
CA CYS A 82 -0.04 8.02 8.60
C CYS A 82 0.33 8.37 10.06
N ASN A 83 -0.64 8.76 10.87
CA ASN A 83 -0.42 9.10 12.29
C ASN A 83 -0.04 7.90 13.16
N TYR A 84 -0.28 6.67 12.67
CA TYR A 84 0.12 5.46 13.35
C TYR A 84 1.54 5.02 12.95
N TYR A 85 1.82 4.89 11.63
CA TYR A 85 3.11 4.33 11.20
C TYR A 85 4.26 5.34 11.17
N LEU A 86 4.03 6.62 10.85
CA LEU A 86 5.12 7.59 10.72
C LEU A 86 6.00 7.73 11.96
N PRO A 87 5.48 7.66 13.20
CA PRO A 87 6.31 7.68 14.40
C PRO A 87 7.38 6.59 14.48
N PHE A 88 7.11 5.41 13.92
CA PHE A 88 8.08 4.31 13.90
C PHE A 88 9.30 4.61 13.02
N PHE A 89 9.12 5.41 11.97
CA PHE A 89 10.20 5.78 11.05
C PHE A 89 10.89 7.09 11.42
N GLY A 90 10.27 7.94 12.26
CA GLY A 90 10.86 9.15 12.78
C GLY A 90 11.53 10.04 11.73
N GLY A 91 12.82 10.36 11.90
CA GLY A 91 13.59 11.18 10.98
C GLY A 91 13.87 10.56 9.60
N TYR A 92 13.62 9.27 9.43
CA TYR A 92 13.72 8.58 8.14
C TYR A 92 12.49 8.78 7.25
N ALA A 93 11.35 9.20 7.80
CA ALA A 93 10.17 9.48 7.00
C ALA A 93 10.40 10.69 6.07
N LEU A 94 10.02 10.56 4.80
CA LEU A 94 10.07 11.66 3.82
C LEU A 94 9.26 12.85 4.30
N ASN A 95 8.08 12.59 4.82
CA ASN A 95 7.11 13.58 5.27
C ASN A 95 7.40 14.11 6.70
N ASN A 96 8.63 14.07 7.17
CA ASN A 96 9.04 14.66 8.44
C ASN A 96 9.81 15.97 8.20
N PRO A 97 9.43 17.14 8.81
CA PRO A 97 8.31 17.31 9.75
C PRO A 97 6.93 17.26 9.08
N HIS A 98 5.92 16.86 9.85
CA HIS A 98 4.54 16.83 9.39
C HIS A 98 3.57 17.30 10.48
N LEU A 99 2.36 17.68 10.05
CA LEU A 99 1.23 18.04 10.91
C LEU A 99 0.01 17.22 10.52
N PHE A 100 -0.87 16.97 11.47
CA PHE A 100 -2.18 16.41 11.21
C PHE A 100 -3.26 17.45 11.49
N VAL A 101 -4.15 17.66 10.52
CA VAL A 101 -5.26 18.63 10.63
C VAL A 101 -6.53 18.05 10.03
N GLU A 102 -7.67 18.48 10.53
CA GLU A 102 -8.95 18.21 9.86
C GLU A 102 -9.04 19.00 8.55
N ALA A 103 -9.55 18.38 7.50
CA ALA A 103 -9.68 19.00 6.18
C ALA A 103 -10.46 20.31 6.24
N GLY A 104 -11.48 20.43 7.11
CA GLY A 104 -12.25 21.65 7.31
C GLY A 104 -11.45 22.84 7.83
N THR A 105 -10.29 22.61 8.46
CA THR A 105 -9.41 23.65 9.00
C THR A 105 -8.20 23.93 8.12
N PHE A 106 -7.93 23.10 7.14
CA PHE A 106 -6.73 23.18 6.29
C PHE A 106 -6.59 24.55 5.59
N SER A 107 -7.67 25.07 4.98
CA SER A 107 -7.65 26.34 4.28
C SER A 107 -7.30 27.52 5.19
N LEU A 108 -7.81 27.52 6.44
CA LEU A 108 -7.49 28.53 7.44
C LEU A 108 -6.02 28.45 7.88
N LEU A 109 -5.53 27.25 8.13
CA LEU A 109 -4.12 27.03 8.49
C LEU A 109 -3.20 27.50 7.38
N ARG A 110 -3.47 27.12 6.14
CA ARG A 110 -2.66 27.51 4.97
C ARG A 110 -2.65 29.02 4.78
N ALA A 111 -3.80 29.69 4.94
CA ALA A 111 -3.89 31.15 4.89
C ALA A 111 -3.03 31.81 5.97
N SER A 112 -3.03 31.27 7.21
CA SER A 112 -2.24 31.79 8.32
C SER A 112 -0.72 31.66 8.09
N LEU A 113 -0.30 30.68 7.26
CA LEU A 113 1.09 30.45 6.87
C LEU A 113 1.51 31.22 5.60
N GLY A 114 0.67 32.08 5.03
CA GLY A 114 0.97 32.84 3.82
C GLY A 114 0.89 32.03 2.52
N HIS A 115 0.02 31.01 2.48
CA HIS A 115 -0.26 30.17 1.32
C HIS A 115 0.94 29.42 0.73
N PRO A 116 1.80 28.76 1.53
CA PRO A 116 2.89 27.99 0.98
C PRO A 116 2.38 26.77 0.19
N ALA A 117 3.18 26.32 -0.78
CA ALA A 117 2.96 24.99 -1.35
C ALA A 117 3.19 23.91 -0.29
N MET A 118 2.25 22.99 -0.18
CA MET A 118 2.29 21.91 0.82
C MET A 118 1.95 20.57 0.18
N PHE A 119 2.65 19.53 0.60
CA PHE A 119 2.22 18.17 0.31
C PHE A 119 1.11 17.80 1.29
N ILE A 120 0.00 17.30 0.77
CA ILE A 120 -1.11 16.79 1.57
C ILE A 120 -1.41 15.33 1.22
N LYS A 121 -1.75 14.54 2.21
CA LYS A 121 -2.14 13.15 2.07
C LYS A 121 -3.23 12.85 3.09
N GLN A 122 -4.21 12.02 2.69
CA GLN A 122 -5.17 11.48 3.64
C GLN A 122 -4.44 10.66 4.71
N ASN A 123 -4.82 10.82 5.97
CA ASN A 123 -4.23 10.05 7.08
C ASN A 123 -4.49 8.55 6.95
N SER A 124 -5.68 8.20 6.51
CA SER A 124 -6.15 6.81 6.45
C SER A 124 -5.42 5.97 5.40
N GLY A 125 -5.12 4.73 5.73
CA GLY A 125 -4.73 3.72 4.75
C GLY A 125 -5.81 3.47 3.69
N TYR A 126 -7.07 3.81 3.98
CA TYR A 126 -8.19 3.85 3.02
C TYR A 126 -8.17 5.19 2.27
N LYS A 127 -7.42 5.23 1.17
CA LYS A 127 -7.21 6.44 0.39
C LYS A 127 -8.42 6.74 -0.50
N THR A 128 -9.01 7.94 -0.35
CA THR A 128 -9.99 8.49 -1.31
C THR A 128 -9.28 9.32 -2.38
N PHE A 129 -8.05 9.80 -2.09
CA PHE A 129 -7.16 10.45 -3.06
C PHE A 129 -5.70 10.08 -2.79
N THR A 130 -4.88 10.17 -3.82
CA THR A 130 -3.41 10.08 -3.72
C THR A 130 -2.85 11.34 -3.08
N GLY A 131 -1.69 11.23 -2.41
CA GLY A 131 -0.98 12.42 -1.92
C GLY A 131 -0.71 13.42 -3.05
N VAL A 132 -0.98 14.71 -2.82
CA VAL A 132 -0.87 15.77 -3.81
C VAL A 132 -0.14 16.99 -3.25
N VAL A 133 0.49 17.76 -4.13
CA VAL A 133 1.01 19.09 -3.80
C VAL A 133 -0.07 20.11 -4.06
N VAL A 134 -0.41 20.87 -3.02
CA VAL A 134 -1.38 21.94 -3.10
C VAL A 134 -0.66 23.27 -3.01
N ASP A 135 -0.69 24.03 -4.09
CA ASP A 135 -0.13 25.39 -4.21
C ASP A 135 -1.20 26.47 -4.37
N SER A 136 -2.38 26.13 -4.86
CA SER A 136 -3.50 27.07 -5.10
C SER A 136 -4.82 26.59 -4.49
N GLU A 137 -5.37 25.49 -4.96
CA GLU A 137 -6.69 25.00 -4.56
C GLU A 137 -6.58 23.71 -3.75
N VAL A 138 -7.49 23.56 -2.80
CA VAL A 138 -7.65 22.34 -1.99
C VAL A 138 -8.54 21.37 -2.77
N PRO A 139 -8.28 20.06 -2.77
CA PRO A 139 -9.22 19.08 -3.32
C PRO A 139 -10.62 19.28 -2.71
N THR A 140 -11.64 19.41 -3.58
CA THR A 140 -13.01 19.80 -3.18
C THR A 140 -13.81 18.66 -2.55
N ASP A 141 -13.36 17.41 -2.74
CA ASP A 141 -14.12 16.22 -2.37
C ASP A 141 -13.77 15.65 -0.99
N LEU A 142 -13.09 16.46 -0.16
CA LEU A 142 -12.71 16.06 1.21
C LEU A 142 -13.86 16.28 2.18
N TYR A 143 -14.16 15.27 2.98
CA TYR A 143 -15.05 15.43 4.12
C TYR A 143 -14.40 16.34 5.16
N ARG A 144 -15.17 17.24 5.81
CA ARG A 144 -14.63 18.24 6.74
C ARG A 144 -13.91 17.68 7.95
N ASP A 145 -14.32 16.52 8.40
CA ASP A 145 -13.77 15.76 9.55
C ASP A 145 -12.67 14.77 9.16
N GLU A 146 -12.32 14.73 7.87
CA GLU A 146 -11.24 13.87 7.40
C GLU A 146 -9.87 14.38 7.88
N LEU A 147 -9.08 13.50 8.47
CA LEU A 147 -7.74 13.85 8.95
C LEU A 147 -6.74 13.82 7.81
N LEU A 148 -6.06 14.92 7.60
CA LEU A 148 -5.02 15.10 6.60
C LEU A 148 -3.64 15.17 7.26
N MET A 149 -2.66 14.52 6.66
CA MET A 149 -1.24 14.76 6.93
C MET A 149 -0.75 15.86 5.99
N LEU A 150 -0.09 16.85 6.54
CA LEU A 150 0.53 17.97 5.84
C LEU A 150 2.04 17.91 6.04
N ALA A 151 2.80 18.13 4.99
CA ALA A 151 4.25 18.20 5.04
C ALA A 151 4.81 19.24 4.06
N PRO A 152 6.04 19.74 4.26
CA PRO A 152 6.75 20.47 3.24
C PRO A 152 6.91 19.64 1.97
N VAL A 153 6.83 20.30 0.81
CA VAL A 153 7.11 19.64 -0.47
C VAL A 153 8.59 19.27 -0.53
N LYS A 154 8.87 18.02 -0.81
CA LYS A 154 10.24 17.51 -1.02
C LYS A 154 10.33 16.81 -2.36
N PRO A 155 11.48 16.90 -3.06
CA PRO A 155 11.68 16.20 -4.31
C PRO A 155 11.74 14.68 -4.06
N VAL A 156 11.13 13.91 -4.96
CA VAL A 156 11.32 12.47 -5.07
C VAL A 156 12.08 12.21 -6.36
N GLU A 157 13.34 11.78 -6.26
CA GLU A 157 14.21 11.53 -7.41
C GLU A 157 13.94 10.14 -8.01
N LEU A 158 13.87 9.13 -7.14
CA LEU A 158 13.63 7.73 -7.44
C LEU A 158 12.84 7.11 -6.30
N GLU A 159 12.04 6.12 -6.61
CA GLU A 159 11.23 5.40 -5.60
C GLU A 159 11.26 3.91 -5.86
N TRP A 160 11.25 3.12 -4.79
CA TRP A 160 11.26 1.67 -4.80
C TRP A 160 10.22 1.13 -3.83
N ARG A 161 9.57 0.06 -4.22
CA ARG A 161 8.68 -0.73 -3.35
C ARG A 161 9.39 -2.00 -2.88
N PHE A 162 9.33 -2.22 -1.59
CA PHE A 162 9.83 -3.42 -0.93
C PHE A 162 8.67 -4.20 -0.34
N VAL A 163 8.61 -5.50 -0.59
CA VAL A 163 7.69 -6.41 0.10
C VAL A 163 8.41 -6.93 1.33
N ILE A 164 7.78 -6.75 2.49
CA ILE A 164 8.32 -7.14 3.79
C ILE A 164 7.57 -8.36 4.30
N SER A 165 8.31 -9.35 4.77
CA SER A 165 7.83 -10.56 5.44
C SER A 165 8.70 -10.85 6.65
N LYS A 166 8.07 -11.05 7.82
CA LYS A 166 8.80 -11.39 9.07
C LYS A 166 9.96 -10.43 9.36
N GLY A 167 9.74 -9.12 9.18
CA GLY A 167 10.77 -8.09 9.42
C GLY A 167 11.92 -8.05 8.41
N SER A 168 11.80 -8.76 7.28
CA SER A 168 12.85 -8.85 6.27
C SER A 168 12.33 -8.51 4.87
N VAL A 169 13.20 -7.99 4.00
CA VAL A 169 12.86 -7.75 2.60
C VAL A 169 12.75 -9.07 1.86
N LEU A 170 11.56 -9.39 1.37
CA LEU A 170 11.27 -10.58 0.58
C LEU A 170 11.61 -10.36 -0.90
N THR A 171 11.11 -9.29 -1.48
CA THR A 171 11.32 -8.89 -2.87
C THR A 171 11.19 -7.38 -3.02
N GLN A 172 11.65 -6.84 -4.13
CA GLN A 172 11.62 -5.39 -4.40
C GLN A 172 11.41 -5.09 -5.87
N SER A 173 10.97 -3.86 -6.15
CA SER A 173 10.82 -3.31 -7.49
C SER A 173 11.08 -1.81 -7.50
N PRO A 174 11.61 -1.20 -8.58
CA PRO A 174 11.42 0.21 -8.84
C PRO A 174 9.93 0.54 -8.86
N TYR A 175 9.56 1.76 -8.44
CA TYR A 175 8.18 2.21 -8.48
C TYR A 175 7.79 2.65 -9.90
N GLY A 176 6.68 2.13 -10.40
CA GLY A 176 6.22 2.41 -11.77
C GLY A 176 7.12 1.76 -12.85
N ASP A 177 7.16 2.38 -14.03
CA ASP A 177 7.84 1.86 -15.23
C ASP A 177 9.35 2.11 -15.28
N ILE A 178 9.95 2.57 -14.19
CA ILE A 178 11.38 2.88 -14.15
C ILE A 178 12.15 1.57 -14.02
N LEU A 179 12.79 1.13 -15.10
CA LEU A 179 13.68 -0.03 -15.13
C LEU A 179 15.06 0.33 -14.54
N GLU A 180 15.11 0.68 -13.25
CA GLU A 180 16.40 0.90 -12.59
C GLU A 180 16.76 -0.31 -11.72
N SER A 181 17.51 -1.24 -12.32
CA SER A 181 18.25 -2.27 -11.61
C SER A 181 19.70 -1.82 -11.49
N GLY A 182 20.26 -1.76 -10.29
CA GLY A 182 21.66 -1.39 -10.15
C GLY A 182 22.05 -0.97 -8.73
N PRO A 183 23.21 -0.34 -8.56
CA PRO A 183 23.77 0.00 -7.25
C PRO A 183 22.80 0.78 -6.35
N ARG A 184 21.98 1.66 -6.91
CA ARG A 184 21.01 2.46 -6.15
C ARG A 184 19.86 1.62 -5.56
N MET A 185 19.44 0.56 -6.26
CA MET A 185 18.45 -0.37 -5.71
C MET A 185 19.02 -1.14 -4.52
N GLU A 186 20.27 -1.60 -4.59
CA GLU A 186 20.90 -2.29 -3.46
C GLU A 186 21.11 -1.33 -2.26
N GLU A 187 21.51 -0.08 -2.50
CA GLU A 187 21.58 0.92 -1.44
C GLU A 187 20.21 1.20 -0.80
N ALA A 188 19.15 1.34 -1.62
CA ALA A 188 17.77 1.51 -1.14
C ALA A 188 17.30 0.29 -0.33
N LYS A 189 17.69 -0.92 -0.75
CA LYS A 189 17.38 -2.17 -0.04
C LYS A 189 18.08 -2.25 1.31
N GLU A 190 19.37 -1.91 1.38
CA GLU A 190 20.09 -1.87 2.65
C GLU A 190 19.51 -0.80 3.59
N PHE A 191 19.12 0.36 3.06
CA PHE A 191 18.40 1.35 3.83
C PHE A 191 17.05 0.79 4.32
N ALA A 192 16.23 0.19 3.44
CA ALA A 192 14.95 -0.41 3.84
C ALA A 192 15.13 -1.40 4.98
N LYS A 193 16.11 -2.32 4.89
CA LYS A 193 16.43 -3.28 5.96
C LYS A 193 16.79 -2.59 7.28
N SER A 194 17.54 -1.48 7.21
CA SER A 194 18.03 -0.77 8.40
C SER A 194 16.95 0.01 9.13
N VAL A 195 15.83 0.33 8.46
CA VAL A 195 14.76 1.17 9.01
C VAL A 195 13.48 0.41 9.34
N ILE A 196 13.38 -0.89 9.03
CA ILE A 196 12.25 -1.71 9.46
C ILE A 196 12.23 -1.75 10.98
N PRO A 197 11.21 -1.22 11.65
CA PRO A 197 11.18 -1.19 13.10
C PRO A 197 10.83 -2.57 13.65
N GLU A 198 11.48 -2.98 14.74
CA GLU A 198 11.22 -4.26 15.41
C GLU A 198 9.78 -4.35 15.96
N ASP A 199 9.23 -3.20 16.39
CA ASP A 199 7.90 -3.11 17.00
C ASP A 199 6.78 -2.77 16.01
N TYR A 200 7.06 -2.77 14.69
CA TYR A 200 6.08 -2.50 13.66
C TYR A 200 5.92 -3.69 12.73
N ASP A 201 4.88 -4.49 12.98
CA ASP A 201 4.51 -5.65 12.17
C ASP A 201 3.01 -5.60 11.85
N PRO A 202 2.60 -4.76 10.85
CA PRO A 202 1.20 -4.46 10.58
C PRO A 202 0.42 -5.65 9.98
N ALA A 203 1.13 -6.59 9.36
CA ALA A 203 0.54 -7.78 8.73
C ALA A 203 1.66 -8.79 8.42
N PRO A 204 1.32 -10.08 8.18
CA PRO A 204 2.30 -11.11 7.79
C PRO A 204 3.18 -10.70 6.60
N LEU A 205 2.57 -10.02 5.63
CA LEU A 205 3.28 -9.35 4.53
C LEU A 205 2.70 -7.94 4.33
N TRP A 206 3.59 -6.99 4.09
CA TRP A 206 3.24 -5.59 3.84
C TRP A 206 4.25 -4.93 2.91
N THR A 207 3.96 -3.73 2.40
CA THR A 207 4.89 -3.01 1.54
C THR A 207 5.46 -1.78 2.22
N LEU A 208 6.74 -1.54 1.97
CA LEU A 208 7.49 -0.35 2.37
C LEU A 208 7.97 0.37 1.12
N ASP A 209 7.54 1.61 0.94
CA ASP A 209 8.01 2.45 -0.15
C ASP A 209 9.12 3.36 0.34
N VAL A 210 10.24 3.33 -0.37
CA VAL A 210 11.45 4.09 -0.08
C VAL A 210 11.78 4.95 -1.29
N CYS A 211 12.14 6.20 -1.07
CA CYS A 211 12.61 7.07 -2.14
C CYS A 211 14.02 7.61 -1.87
N ARG A 212 14.63 8.16 -2.91
CA ARG A 212 15.76 9.06 -2.79
C ARG A 212 15.26 10.50 -2.86
N SER A 213 15.64 11.29 -1.87
CA SER A 213 15.28 12.70 -1.76
C SER A 213 16.45 13.49 -1.20
N GLU A 214 16.85 14.58 -1.88
CA GLU A 214 17.92 15.46 -1.44
C GLU A 214 19.22 14.70 -1.07
N GLY A 215 19.57 13.70 -1.88
CA GLY A 215 20.78 12.90 -1.71
C GLY A 215 20.72 11.83 -0.60
N SER A 216 19.60 11.65 0.07
CA SER A 216 19.39 10.64 1.13
C SER A 216 18.20 9.73 0.85
N TYR A 217 18.21 8.53 1.44
CA TYR A 217 17.07 7.61 1.37
C TYR A 217 16.04 7.96 2.45
N LYS A 218 14.76 7.87 2.10
CA LYS A 218 13.62 8.20 2.97
C LYS A 218 12.50 7.19 2.78
N VAL A 219 11.76 6.93 3.86
CA VAL A 219 10.52 6.17 3.82
C VAL A 219 9.38 7.06 3.34
N VAL A 220 8.69 6.65 2.30
CA VAL A 220 7.54 7.35 1.72
C VAL A 220 6.27 6.95 2.42
N GLU A 221 5.97 5.64 2.39
CA GLU A 221 4.75 5.09 3.00
C GLU A 221 4.86 3.58 3.26
N VAL A 222 3.87 3.07 3.97
CA VAL A 222 3.59 1.65 4.12
C VAL A 222 2.18 1.34 3.63
N ASN A 223 1.97 0.15 3.05
CA ASN A 223 0.66 -0.26 2.56
C ASN A 223 0.42 -1.75 2.85
N SER A 224 -0.86 -2.15 2.85
CA SER A 224 -1.22 -3.57 2.81
C SER A 224 -0.77 -4.18 1.49
N LEU A 225 -0.04 -5.31 1.54
CA LEU A 225 0.42 -6.01 0.35
C LEU A 225 -0.72 -6.36 -0.61
N LEU A 226 -1.84 -6.84 -0.06
CA LEU A 226 -2.95 -7.37 -0.86
C LEU A 226 -3.87 -6.27 -1.44
N SER A 227 -3.52 -4.99 -1.24
CA SER A 227 -4.19 -3.85 -1.87
C SER A 227 -3.21 -2.81 -2.45
N ALA A 228 -2.00 -3.25 -2.78
CA ALA A 228 -0.96 -2.43 -3.39
C ALA A 228 -0.49 -3.08 -4.70
N GLY A 229 -0.12 -2.29 -5.71
CA GLY A 229 0.53 -2.81 -6.92
C GLY A 229 1.88 -3.44 -6.58
N TRP A 230 2.20 -4.57 -7.19
CA TRP A 230 3.47 -5.27 -6.92
C TRP A 230 4.55 -4.91 -7.95
N TYR A 231 4.17 -4.21 -9.02
CA TYR A 231 5.07 -3.81 -10.11
C TYR A 231 5.90 -5.01 -10.63
N ASN A 232 7.23 -4.87 -10.66
CA ASN A 232 8.16 -5.91 -11.10
C ASN A 232 8.72 -6.75 -9.91
N CYS A 233 8.03 -6.81 -8.77
CA CYS A 233 8.38 -7.73 -7.69
C CYS A 233 8.27 -9.19 -8.14
N ASP A 234 8.99 -10.07 -7.47
CA ASP A 234 8.92 -11.52 -7.70
C ASP A 234 7.58 -12.07 -7.17
N ILE A 235 6.59 -12.20 -8.06
CA ILE A 235 5.22 -12.61 -7.72
C ILE A 235 5.19 -14.05 -7.19
N ALA A 236 6.06 -14.93 -7.69
CA ALA A 236 6.12 -16.31 -7.21
C ALA A 236 6.51 -16.35 -5.72
N LYS A 237 7.51 -15.56 -5.30
CA LYS A 237 7.87 -15.43 -3.89
C LYS A 237 6.76 -14.84 -3.04
N ILE A 238 6.03 -13.84 -3.58
CA ILE A 238 4.91 -13.25 -2.86
C ILE A 238 3.83 -14.29 -2.62
N VAL A 239 3.41 -15.01 -3.67
CA VAL A 239 2.37 -16.06 -3.57
C VAL A 239 2.80 -17.15 -2.59
N GLU A 240 4.05 -17.64 -2.68
CA GLU A 240 4.58 -18.63 -1.76
C GLU A 240 4.55 -18.17 -0.30
N ALA A 241 5.01 -16.95 -0.04
CA ALA A 241 5.01 -16.39 1.30
C ALA A 241 3.59 -16.15 1.84
N VAL A 242 2.62 -15.75 0.98
CA VAL A 242 1.20 -15.63 1.36
C VAL A 242 0.62 -17.00 1.71
N ASP A 243 0.90 -18.03 0.90
CA ASP A 243 0.44 -19.40 1.16
C ASP A 243 1.03 -19.97 2.48
N GLU A 244 2.26 -19.61 2.86
CA GLU A 244 2.89 -20.03 4.13
C GLU A 244 2.26 -19.42 5.39
N HIS A 245 1.59 -18.28 5.25
CA HIS A 245 0.98 -17.54 6.38
C HIS A 245 -0.49 -17.86 6.61
N ASN A 246 -1.10 -18.72 5.80
CA ASN A 246 -2.51 -19.11 5.88
C ASN A 246 -2.67 -20.63 5.88
#